data_3fb45ee485808a65f5ee4eb0421b3fd7
#
_entry.id   3fb45ee485808a65f5ee4eb0421b3fd7
#
_cell.length_a   1.000
_cell.length_b   1.000
_cell.length_c   1.000
_cell.angle_alpha   90.00
_cell.angle_beta   90.00
_cell.angle_gamma   90.00
#
_symmetry.space_group_name_H-M   'P 1'
#
loop_
_entity.id
_entity.type
_entity.pdbx_description
1 polymer ?
#
loop_
_entity_poly.entity_id
_entity_poly.type
_entity_poly.pdbx_seq_one_letter_code
_entity_poly.pdbx_strand_id
1 'polypeptide(L)'
;LEKRPAEPRDLIGLLSSWRRKALVWVHQHFPQPMSHYMTGLLFGFLDVEFEEMSQLYSNLGIIHLFALSGMQVAFFLDAFRRFFLRLGLEQEKVATLLYPFSLLYAGMTGFSVSVVRSLIQKLLAQQGLKGMENMGMTLLLLLLFLPSSLLTAGGLLSCAFAFILTLTSSEEEKSGIRKVVKESLVLTLGVLPFLIFFFGEYQPWSLPLTFVFSLLFDVLLLPGLSVVFLL
;
A
#
# COMPACT_ATOMS: atom_id res chain seq x y z
N LEU A 1 -24.03 13.94 7.55
CA LEU A 1 -23.05 14.23 6.49
C LEU A 1 -23.83 14.40 5.18
N GLU A 2 -24.08 15.65 4.81
CA GLU A 2 -24.75 16.03 3.56
C GLU A 2 -23.95 15.49 2.37
N LYS A 3 -24.60 14.65 1.59
CA LYS A 3 -24.07 14.15 0.31
C LYS A 3 -24.10 15.32 -0.68
N ARG A 4 -23.01 16.06 -0.83
CA ARG A 4 -22.87 16.93 -2.00
C ARG A 4 -22.84 16.04 -3.25
N PRO A 5 -23.72 16.24 -4.22
CA PRO A 5 -23.61 15.59 -5.50
C PRO A 5 -22.25 16.02 -6.11
N ALA A 6 -21.44 15.05 -6.52
CA ALA A 6 -20.16 15.34 -7.16
C ALA A 6 -20.43 16.15 -8.43
N GLU A 7 -19.99 17.40 -8.46
CA GLU A 7 -19.97 18.15 -9.71
C GLU A 7 -19.06 17.43 -10.71
N PRO A 8 -19.44 17.35 -12.00
CA PRO A 8 -18.67 16.64 -13.02
C PRO A 8 -17.26 17.21 -13.28
N ARG A 9 -16.92 18.32 -12.63
CA ARG A 9 -15.59 18.95 -12.67
C ARG A 9 -14.68 18.59 -11.50
N ASP A 10 -15.19 17.87 -10.51
CA ASP A 10 -14.40 17.47 -9.34
C ASP A 10 -13.76 16.10 -9.57
N LEU A 11 -12.49 16.10 -9.91
CA LEU A 11 -11.71 14.89 -10.21
C LEU A 11 -11.67 13.91 -9.02
N ILE A 12 -11.62 14.42 -7.81
CA ILE A 12 -11.66 13.62 -6.57
C ILE A 12 -13.04 12.97 -6.41
N GLY A 13 -14.12 13.72 -6.68
CA GLY A 13 -15.47 13.21 -6.67
C GLY A 13 -15.69 12.12 -7.73
N LEU A 14 -15.11 12.28 -8.92
CA LEU A 14 -15.16 11.27 -9.97
C LEU A 14 -14.43 9.99 -9.55
N LEU A 15 -13.20 10.09 -9.04
CA LEU A 15 -12.42 8.94 -8.57
C LEU A 15 -13.11 8.22 -7.41
N SER A 16 -13.69 8.95 -6.46
CA SER A 16 -14.45 8.37 -5.35
C SER A 16 -15.72 7.66 -5.81
N SER A 17 -16.37 8.17 -6.87
CA SER A 17 -17.53 7.52 -7.47
C SER A 17 -17.14 6.20 -8.18
N TRP A 18 -16.04 6.20 -8.92
CA TRP A 18 -15.51 5.00 -9.57
C TRP A 18 -15.10 3.95 -8.54
N ARG A 19 -14.38 4.35 -7.48
CA ARG A 19 -14.06 3.45 -6.36
C ARG A 19 -15.32 2.79 -5.80
N ARG A 20 -16.35 3.56 -5.51
CA ARG A 20 -17.61 3.05 -4.97
C ARG A 20 -18.28 2.05 -5.92
N LYS A 21 -18.33 2.36 -7.21
CA LYS A 21 -18.87 1.44 -8.23
C LYS A 21 -18.08 0.14 -8.29
N ALA A 22 -16.73 0.21 -8.24
CA ALA A 22 -15.89 -0.97 -8.25
C ALA A 22 -16.10 -1.83 -6.99
N LEU A 23 -16.21 -1.24 -5.80
CA LEU A 23 -16.48 -1.96 -4.56
C LEU A 23 -17.84 -2.68 -4.61
N VAL A 24 -18.90 -1.99 -5.05
CA VAL A 24 -20.23 -2.58 -5.20
C VAL A 24 -20.21 -3.72 -6.23
N TRP A 25 -19.52 -3.51 -7.35
CA TRP A 25 -19.39 -4.55 -8.39
C TRP A 25 -18.69 -5.81 -7.86
N VAL A 26 -17.62 -5.66 -7.10
CA VAL A 26 -16.91 -6.80 -6.46
C VAL A 26 -17.85 -7.57 -5.53
N HIS A 27 -18.60 -6.87 -4.66
CA HIS A 27 -19.54 -7.53 -3.76
C HIS A 27 -20.68 -8.26 -4.47
N GLN A 28 -21.08 -7.80 -5.64
CA GLN A 28 -22.17 -8.43 -6.40
C GLN A 28 -21.73 -9.64 -7.24
N HIS A 29 -20.45 -9.68 -7.67
CA HIS A 29 -19.97 -10.69 -8.61
C HIS A 29 -19.12 -11.78 -7.98
N PHE A 30 -18.55 -11.52 -6.80
CA PHE A 30 -17.69 -12.50 -6.13
C PHE A 30 -18.29 -12.97 -4.81
N PRO A 31 -18.21 -14.29 -4.53
CA PRO A 31 -18.73 -14.85 -3.27
C PRO A 31 -17.88 -14.41 -2.08
N GLN A 32 -18.51 -14.40 -0.89
CA GLN A 32 -17.79 -14.28 0.37
C GLN A 32 -17.03 -15.60 0.66
N PRO A 33 -15.82 -15.55 1.24
CA PRO A 33 -15.05 -14.39 1.72
C PRO A 33 -14.17 -13.70 0.65
N MET A 34 -14.19 -14.16 -0.59
CA MET A 34 -13.31 -13.68 -1.67
C MET A 34 -13.51 -12.17 -1.95
N SER A 35 -14.75 -11.70 -1.95
CA SER A 35 -15.07 -10.28 -2.13
C SER A 35 -14.39 -9.40 -1.07
N HIS A 36 -14.33 -9.84 0.20
CA HIS A 36 -13.68 -9.11 1.28
C HIS A 36 -12.15 -9.02 1.11
N TYR A 37 -11.51 -10.11 0.68
CA TYR A 37 -10.09 -10.08 0.35
C TYR A 37 -9.80 -9.17 -0.84
N MET A 38 -10.65 -9.19 -1.87
CA MET A 38 -10.52 -8.31 -3.03
C MET A 38 -10.65 -6.83 -2.64
N THR A 39 -11.68 -6.48 -1.89
CA THR A 39 -11.88 -5.09 -1.45
C THR A 39 -10.77 -4.62 -0.51
N GLY A 40 -10.31 -5.47 0.40
CA GLY A 40 -9.21 -5.16 1.31
C GLY A 40 -7.88 -5.00 0.59
N LEU A 41 -7.46 -5.99 -0.19
CA LEU A 41 -6.13 -6.05 -0.78
C LEU A 41 -5.97 -5.21 -2.05
N LEU A 42 -7.03 -5.03 -2.87
CA LEU A 42 -6.93 -4.25 -4.11
C LEU A 42 -7.30 -2.78 -3.90
N PHE A 43 -8.28 -2.49 -3.03
CA PHE A 43 -8.85 -1.15 -2.84
C PHE A 43 -8.60 -0.56 -1.45
N GLY A 44 -8.03 -1.32 -0.52
CA GLY A 44 -7.79 -0.88 0.86
C GLY A 44 -9.09 -0.59 1.62
N PHE A 45 -10.16 -1.31 1.31
CA PHE A 45 -11.45 -1.14 1.95
C PHE A 45 -11.83 -2.42 2.71
N LEU A 46 -11.88 -2.33 4.04
CA LEU A 46 -12.39 -3.39 4.90
C LEU A 46 -13.86 -3.12 5.21
N ASP A 47 -14.69 -4.09 4.90
CA ASP A 47 -16.13 -4.01 5.13
C ASP A 47 -16.48 -4.35 6.59
N VAL A 48 -17.65 -3.88 7.03
CA VAL A 48 -18.18 -4.17 8.38
C VAL A 48 -18.41 -5.67 8.57
N GLU A 49 -18.81 -6.38 7.51
CA GLU A 49 -18.97 -7.85 7.55
C GLU A 49 -17.63 -8.61 7.70
N PHE A 50 -16.51 -7.95 7.42
CA PHE A 50 -15.16 -8.46 7.68
C PHE A 50 -14.78 -8.36 9.18
N GLU A 51 -15.63 -7.80 10.03
CA GLU A 51 -15.31 -7.49 11.43
C GLU A 51 -14.96 -8.73 12.25
N GLU A 52 -15.65 -9.86 12.05
CA GLU A 52 -15.33 -11.13 12.72
C GLU A 52 -13.94 -11.65 12.31
N MET A 53 -13.61 -11.61 11.02
CA MET A 53 -12.28 -11.98 10.54
C MET A 53 -11.22 -10.98 10.96
N SER A 54 -11.57 -9.69 11.00
CA SER A 54 -10.66 -8.63 11.46
C SER A 54 -10.27 -8.81 12.92
N GLN A 55 -11.17 -9.26 13.79
CA GLN A 55 -10.85 -9.61 15.18
C GLN A 55 -9.86 -10.77 15.27
N LEU A 56 -10.04 -11.81 14.46
CA LEU A 56 -9.11 -12.93 14.41
C LEU A 56 -7.70 -12.49 13.99
N TYR A 57 -7.60 -11.67 12.92
CA TYR A 57 -6.33 -11.13 12.45
C TYR A 57 -5.72 -10.11 13.43
N SER A 58 -6.55 -9.36 14.15
CA SER A 58 -6.12 -8.46 15.21
C SER A 58 -5.53 -9.23 16.37
N ASN A 59 -6.20 -10.30 16.82
CA ASN A 59 -5.72 -11.18 17.89
C ASN A 59 -4.38 -11.86 17.53
N LEU A 60 -4.17 -12.14 16.25
CA LEU A 60 -2.89 -12.64 15.73
C LEU A 60 -1.84 -11.54 15.53
N GLY A 61 -2.21 -10.27 15.69
CA GLY A 61 -1.34 -9.11 15.46
C GLY A 61 -1.00 -8.84 13.99
N ILE A 62 -1.76 -9.41 13.04
CA ILE A 62 -1.47 -9.32 11.60
C ILE A 62 -2.51 -8.51 10.80
N ILE A 63 -3.44 -7.85 11.48
CA ILE A 63 -4.47 -7.01 10.83
C ILE A 63 -3.88 -5.92 9.93
N HIS A 64 -2.69 -5.43 10.26
CA HIS A 64 -1.98 -4.42 9.49
C HIS A 64 -1.58 -4.87 8.08
N LEU A 65 -1.59 -6.17 7.78
CA LEU A 65 -1.34 -6.71 6.44
C LEU A 65 -2.46 -6.36 5.44
N PHE A 66 -3.67 -6.07 5.93
CA PHE A 66 -4.77 -5.58 5.11
C PHE A 66 -4.70 -4.07 4.84
N ALA A 67 -3.83 -3.35 5.54
CA ALA A 67 -3.51 -1.99 5.15
C ALA A 67 -2.64 -2.02 3.89
N LEU A 68 -3.05 -1.25 2.87
CA LEU A 68 -2.31 -1.19 1.61
C LEU A 68 -0.83 -0.85 1.86
N SER A 69 0.04 -1.75 1.42
CA SER A 69 1.48 -1.67 1.63
C SER A 69 2.21 -1.02 0.46
N GLY A 70 3.43 -0.55 0.70
CA GLY A 70 4.31 -0.08 -0.37
C GLY A 70 4.66 -1.17 -1.40
N MET A 71 4.67 -2.44 -1.00
CA MET A 71 4.90 -3.58 -1.89
C MET A 71 3.75 -3.79 -2.88
N GLN A 72 2.51 -3.65 -2.44
CA GLN A 72 1.34 -3.71 -3.32
C GLN A 72 1.36 -2.58 -4.36
N VAL A 73 1.70 -1.36 -3.94
CA VAL A 73 1.90 -0.23 -4.87
C VAL A 73 2.98 -0.57 -5.89
N ALA A 74 4.12 -1.11 -5.44
CA ALA A 74 5.21 -1.53 -6.32
C ALA A 74 4.73 -2.58 -7.33
N PHE A 75 4.00 -3.60 -6.86
CA PHE A 75 3.46 -4.66 -7.71
C PHE A 75 2.60 -4.09 -8.85
N PHE A 76 1.63 -3.22 -8.55
CA PHE A 76 0.74 -2.65 -9.57
C PHE A 76 1.47 -1.73 -10.55
N LEU A 77 2.37 -0.88 -10.06
CA LEU A 77 3.17 -0.02 -10.94
C LEU A 77 4.11 -0.82 -11.84
N ASP A 78 4.76 -1.85 -11.30
CA ASP A 78 5.66 -2.70 -12.07
C ASP A 78 4.90 -3.59 -13.05
N ALA A 79 3.70 -4.08 -12.70
CA ALA A 79 2.81 -4.80 -13.61
C ALA A 79 2.37 -3.91 -14.78
N PHE A 80 1.91 -2.69 -14.49
CA PHE A 80 1.55 -1.69 -15.48
C PHE A 80 2.73 -1.38 -16.42
N ARG A 81 3.91 -1.08 -15.85
CA ARG A 81 5.12 -0.83 -16.62
C ARG A 81 5.47 -1.98 -17.55
N ARG A 82 5.51 -3.23 -17.02
CA ARG A 82 5.83 -4.42 -17.80
C ARG A 82 4.82 -4.68 -18.92
N PHE A 83 3.55 -4.43 -18.67
CA PHE A 83 2.48 -4.58 -19.66
C PHE A 83 2.71 -3.67 -20.85
N PHE A 84 2.92 -2.37 -20.63
CA PHE A 84 3.12 -1.41 -21.73
C PHE A 84 4.46 -1.57 -22.44
N LEU A 85 5.52 -1.95 -21.73
CA LEU A 85 6.80 -2.30 -22.38
C LEU A 85 6.65 -3.54 -23.29
N ARG A 86 5.86 -4.54 -22.89
CA ARG A 86 5.57 -5.71 -23.76
C ARG A 86 4.73 -5.37 -24.97
N LEU A 87 3.92 -4.32 -24.91
CA LEU A 87 3.19 -3.78 -26.06
C LEU A 87 4.08 -2.96 -27.01
N GLY A 88 5.39 -2.84 -26.70
CA GLY A 88 6.35 -2.13 -27.55
C GLY A 88 6.45 -0.63 -27.30
N LEU A 89 5.86 -0.10 -26.20
CA LEU A 89 6.02 1.31 -25.88
C LEU A 89 7.43 1.57 -25.33
N GLU A 90 7.98 2.73 -25.70
CA GLU A 90 9.27 3.22 -25.20
C GLU A 90 9.23 3.53 -23.70
N GLN A 91 10.35 3.37 -23.01
CA GLN A 91 10.44 3.58 -21.56
C GLN A 91 10.01 4.97 -21.12
N GLU A 92 10.31 6.01 -21.92
CA GLU A 92 9.94 7.40 -21.61
C GLU A 92 8.42 7.62 -21.67
N LYS A 93 7.75 7.03 -22.66
CA LYS A 93 6.29 7.10 -22.79
C LYS A 93 5.61 6.34 -21.63
N VAL A 94 6.14 5.17 -21.26
CA VAL A 94 5.63 4.40 -20.13
C VAL A 94 5.83 5.16 -18.83
N ALA A 95 6.99 5.81 -18.62
CA ALA A 95 7.24 6.65 -17.45
C ALA A 95 6.21 7.81 -17.35
N THR A 96 5.89 8.45 -18.47
CA THR A 96 4.87 9.50 -18.52
C THR A 96 3.46 8.96 -18.19
N LEU A 97 3.11 7.77 -18.70
CA LEU A 97 1.83 7.12 -18.40
C LEU A 97 1.68 6.68 -16.93
N LEU A 98 2.80 6.47 -16.23
CA LEU A 98 2.75 6.13 -14.80
C LEU A 98 2.17 7.25 -13.92
N TYR A 99 2.29 8.53 -14.30
CA TYR A 99 1.71 9.63 -13.53
C TYR A 99 0.17 9.56 -13.43
N PRO A 100 -0.58 9.54 -14.55
CA PRO A 100 -2.03 9.42 -14.49
C PRO A 100 -2.49 8.09 -13.89
N PHE A 101 -1.76 6.99 -14.14
CA PHE A 101 -2.05 5.71 -13.51
C PHE A 101 -1.88 5.76 -11.99
N SER A 102 -0.82 6.41 -11.50
CA SER A 102 -0.59 6.60 -10.06
C SER A 102 -1.72 7.38 -9.40
N LEU A 103 -2.21 8.45 -10.06
CA LEU A 103 -3.32 9.24 -9.57
C LEU A 103 -4.63 8.43 -9.55
N LEU A 104 -4.89 7.66 -10.60
CA LEU A 104 -6.04 6.75 -10.66
C LEU A 104 -5.98 5.72 -9.53
N TYR A 105 -4.82 5.08 -9.35
CA TYR A 105 -4.63 4.08 -8.30
C TYR A 105 -4.78 4.68 -6.89
N ALA A 106 -4.22 5.87 -6.64
CA ALA A 106 -4.44 6.59 -5.38
C ALA A 106 -5.92 6.87 -5.13
N GLY A 107 -6.66 7.28 -6.15
CA GLY A 107 -8.10 7.52 -6.06
C GLY A 107 -8.90 6.24 -5.79
N MET A 108 -8.57 5.14 -6.46
CA MET A 108 -9.21 3.84 -6.24
C MET A 108 -8.95 3.28 -4.83
N THR A 109 -7.81 3.61 -4.23
CA THR A 109 -7.47 3.23 -2.84
C THR A 109 -7.90 4.28 -1.80
N GLY A 110 -8.64 5.32 -2.21
CA GLY A 110 -9.15 6.37 -1.32
C GLY A 110 -8.06 7.28 -0.75
N PHE A 111 -6.98 7.50 -1.48
CA PHE A 111 -5.84 8.33 -1.09
C PHE A 111 -5.23 7.91 0.26
N SER A 112 -5.16 6.60 0.55
CA SER A 112 -4.52 6.15 1.77
C SER A 112 -3.08 6.63 1.85
N VAL A 113 -2.65 7.07 3.03
CA VAL A 113 -1.31 7.68 3.22
C VAL A 113 -0.19 6.77 2.77
N SER A 114 -0.31 5.47 3.06
CA SER A 114 0.69 4.47 2.67
C SER A 114 0.85 4.38 1.15
N VAL A 115 -0.28 4.42 0.41
CA VAL A 115 -0.27 4.40 -1.05
C VAL A 115 0.32 5.70 -1.60
N VAL A 116 -0.20 6.85 -1.15
CA VAL A 116 0.28 8.16 -1.61
C VAL A 116 1.78 8.32 -1.34
N ARG A 117 2.26 7.97 -0.13
CA ARG A 117 3.68 7.98 0.19
C ARG A 117 4.49 7.12 -0.79
N SER A 118 4.06 5.89 -1.02
CA SER A 118 4.78 4.95 -1.88
C SER A 118 4.79 5.38 -3.34
N LEU A 119 3.70 5.99 -3.82
CA LEU A 119 3.61 6.58 -5.16
C LEU A 119 4.57 7.76 -5.31
N ILE A 120 4.56 8.70 -4.34
CA ILE A 120 5.48 9.85 -4.34
C ILE A 120 6.92 9.35 -4.36
N GLN A 121 7.30 8.40 -3.49
CA GLN A 121 8.66 7.84 -3.47
C GLN A 121 9.06 7.21 -4.80
N LYS A 122 8.17 6.46 -5.44
CA LYS A 122 8.43 5.85 -6.75
C LYS A 122 8.58 6.90 -7.85
N LEU A 123 7.74 7.93 -7.86
CA LEU A 123 7.82 9.01 -8.84
C LEU A 123 9.09 9.86 -8.66
N LEU A 124 9.48 10.16 -7.42
CA LEU A 124 10.73 10.87 -7.13
C LEU A 124 11.95 10.02 -7.50
N ALA A 125 11.90 8.70 -7.26
CA ALA A 125 12.96 7.80 -7.68
C ALA A 125 13.15 7.76 -9.20
N GLN A 126 12.08 7.90 -10.00
CA GLN A 126 12.18 8.04 -11.46
C GLN A 126 12.88 9.34 -11.89
N GLN A 127 12.80 10.38 -11.06
CA GLN A 127 13.49 11.66 -11.28
C GLN A 127 14.95 11.65 -10.78
N GLY A 128 15.40 10.50 -10.24
CA GLY A 128 16.79 10.32 -9.81
C GLY A 128 17.04 10.50 -8.31
N LEU A 129 16.02 10.91 -7.51
CA LEU A 129 16.19 11.01 -6.05
C LEU A 129 16.30 9.61 -5.43
N LYS A 130 17.27 9.43 -4.53
CA LYS A 130 17.54 8.13 -3.89
C LYS A 130 17.66 8.24 -2.38
N GLY A 131 17.49 7.12 -1.69
CA GLY A 131 17.74 6.99 -0.26
C GLY A 131 17.05 8.06 0.58
N MET A 132 17.82 8.72 1.45
CA MET A 132 17.31 9.73 2.39
C MET A 132 16.77 11.00 1.72
N GLU A 133 17.31 11.40 0.56
CA GLU A 133 16.81 12.57 -0.19
C GLU A 133 15.38 12.33 -0.67
N ASN A 134 15.14 11.14 -1.24
CA ASN A 134 13.80 10.74 -1.67
C ASN A 134 12.83 10.69 -0.49
N MET A 135 13.28 10.10 0.63
CA MET A 135 12.45 10.00 1.83
C MET A 135 12.12 11.39 2.41
N GLY A 136 13.12 12.27 2.52
CA GLY A 136 12.95 13.64 3.01
C GLY A 136 11.98 14.44 2.14
N MET A 137 12.15 14.41 0.83
CA MET A 137 11.23 15.07 -0.10
C MET A 137 9.82 14.50 -0.03
N THR A 138 9.68 13.17 0.12
CA THR A 138 8.37 12.52 0.30
C THR A 138 7.67 13.02 1.55
N LEU A 139 8.37 13.09 2.69
CA LEU A 139 7.81 13.59 3.95
C LEU A 139 7.40 15.06 3.85
N LEU A 140 8.21 15.89 3.20
CA LEU A 140 7.88 17.30 2.96
C LEU A 140 6.60 17.46 2.14
N LEU A 141 6.47 16.68 1.06
CA LEU A 141 5.26 16.70 0.21
C LEU A 141 4.03 16.20 0.97
N LEU A 142 4.16 15.13 1.76
CA LEU A 142 3.06 14.63 2.59
C LEU A 142 2.65 15.66 3.65
N LEU A 143 3.61 16.31 4.30
CA LEU A 143 3.33 17.35 5.30
C LEU A 143 2.63 18.55 4.69
N LEU A 144 2.99 18.92 3.46
CA LEU A 144 2.41 20.06 2.75
C LEU A 144 0.98 19.79 2.26
N PHE A 145 0.75 18.60 1.68
CA PHE A 145 -0.53 18.29 1.02
C PHE A 145 -1.50 17.47 1.87
N LEU A 146 -1.01 16.65 2.82
CA LEU A 146 -1.80 15.72 3.61
C LEU A 146 -1.40 15.69 5.10
N PRO A 147 -1.29 16.86 5.78
CA PRO A 147 -0.78 16.92 7.15
C PRO A 147 -1.63 16.12 8.15
N SER A 148 -2.95 16.20 8.06
CA SER A 148 -3.88 15.48 8.95
C SER A 148 -3.77 13.96 8.80
N SER A 149 -3.60 13.49 7.56
CA SER A 149 -3.47 12.07 7.27
C SER A 149 -2.12 11.50 7.72
N LEU A 150 -1.06 12.32 7.67
CA LEU A 150 0.27 11.93 8.13
C LEU A 150 0.28 11.63 9.63
N LEU A 151 -0.49 12.39 10.43
CA LEU A 151 -0.57 12.25 11.89
C LEU A 151 -1.47 11.09 12.36
N THR A 152 -2.11 10.37 11.44
CA THR A 152 -2.83 9.14 11.78
C THR A 152 -1.86 8.00 12.16
N ALA A 153 -2.32 7.02 12.95
CA ALA A 153 -1.53 5.84 13.30
C ALA A 153 -0.97 5.14 12.04
N GLY A 154 -1.82 4.94 11.01
CA GLY A 154 -1.40 4.34 9.74
C GLY A 154 -0.40 5.19 8.96
N GLY A 155 -0.53 6.51 8.98
CA GLY A 155 0.41 7.45 8.36
C GLY A 155 1.77 7.42 9.03
N LEU A 156 1.81 7.55 10.36
CA LEU A 156 3.04 7.51 11.15
C LEU A 156 3.75 6.17 11.02
N LEU A 157 3.04 5.05 11.15
CA LEU A 157 3.60 3.72 10.96
C LEU A 157 4.18 3.56 9.55
N SER A 158 3.43 3.93 8.51
CA SER A 158 3.90 3.83 7.13
C SER A 158 5.18 4.63 6.89
N CYS A 159 5.26 5.84 7.44
CA CYS A 159 6.46 6.68 7.33
C CYS A 159 7.63 6.12 8.16
N ALA A 160 7.38 5.64 9.38
CA ALA A 160 8.38 5.01 10.22
C ALA A 160 8.99 3.76 9.55
N PHE A 161 8.14 2.87 9.01
CA PHE A 161 8.60 1.70 8.25
C PHE A 161 9.49 2.09 7.08
N ALA A 162 9.06 3.05 6.26
CA ALA A 162 9.84 3.50 5.10
C ALA A 162 11.15 4.16 5.51
N PHE A 163 11.16 4.95 6.59
CA PHE A 163 12.35 5.60 7.11
C PHE A 163 13.37 4.56 7.60
N ILE A 164 12.94 3.59 8.40
CA ILE A 164 13.80 2.52 8.91
C ILE A 164 14.37 1.69 7.76
N LEU A 165 13.55 1.32 6.78
CA LEU A 165 14.01 0.61 5.58
C LEU A 165 15.06 1.43 4.82
N THR A 166 14.85 2.73 4.66
CA THR A 166 15.81 3.61 3.98
C THR A 166 17.13 3.69 4.71
N LEU A 167 17.12 3.73 6.06
CA LEU A 167 18.33 3.72 6.89
C LEU A 167 19.09 2.39 6.81
N THR A 168 18.34 1.28 6.66
CA THR A 168 18.93 -0.08 6.71
C THR A 168 19.41 -0.56 5.34
N SER A 169 18.86 0.00 4.26
CA SER A 169 19.20 -0.36 2.88
C SER A 169 20.59 0.17 2.52
N SER A 170 21.64 -0.56 2.90
CA SER A 170 23.00 -0.30 2.42
C SER A 170 23.12 -0.85 1.00
N GLU A 171 23.53 -0.01 0.04
CA GLU A 171 23.72 -0.41 -1.37
C GLU A 171 24.85 -1.44 -1.55
N GLU A 172 25.73 -1.60 -0.55
CA GLU A 172 26.96 -2.43 -0.65
C GLU A 172 26.78 -3.89 -0.18
N GLU A 173 25.70 -4.24 0.49
CA GLU A 173 25.53 -5.59 1.04
C GLU A 173 24.91 -6.53 0.00
N LYS A 174 25.69 -7.59 -0.40
CA LYS A 174 25.22 -8.63 -1.33
C LYS A 174 23.90 -9.24 -0.87
N SER A 175 22.95 -9.37 -1.79
CA SER A 175 21.66 -10.03 -1.57
C SER A 175 21.87 -11.45 -1.02
N GLY A 176 21.32 -11.73 0.17
CA GLY A 176 21.37 -13.04 0.81
C GLY A 176 20.42 -13.13 2.00
N ILE A 177 20.14 -14.35 2.44
CA ILE A 177 19.24 -14.63 3.57
C ILE A 177 19.62 -13.81 4.81
N ARG A 178 20.91 -13.63 5.07
CA ARG A 178 21.43 -12.87 6.20
C ARG A 178 21.02 -11.40 6.16
N LYS A 179 20.99 -10.78 4.97
CA LYS A 179 20.53 -9.41 4.76
C LYS A 179 19.03 -9.31 5.04
N VAL A 180 18.24 -10.22 4.50
CA VAL A 180 16.78 -10.25 4.72
C VAL A 180 16.44 -10.40 6.20
N VAL A 181 17.12 -11.30 6.92
CA VAL A 181 16.91 -11.49 8.36
C VAL A 181 17.31 -10.24 9.15
N LYS A 182 18.43 -9.62 8.83
CA LYS A 182 18.90 -8.38 9.48
C LYS A 182 17.94 -7.23 9.26
N GLU A 183 17.51 -6.99 8.01
CA GLU A 183 16.55 -5.94 7.65
C GLU A 183 15.20 -6.17 8.35
N SER A 184 14.71 -7.40 8.37
CA SER A 184 13.49 -7.78 9.08
C SER A 184 13.59 -7.54 10.59
N LEU A 185 14.71 -7.89 11.21
CA LEU A 185 14.96 -7.68 12.63
C LEU A 185 15.02 -6.19 13.00
N VAL A 186 15.79 -5.40 12.22
CA VAL A 186 15.90 -3.95 12.45
C VAL A 186 14.56 -3.27 12.23
N LEU A 187 13.82 -3.65 11.19
CA LEU A 187 12.49 -3.13 10.92
C LEU A 187 11.55 -3.41 12.11
N THR A 188 11.53 -4.65 12.57
CA THR A 188 10.73 -5.09 13.70
C THR A 188 11.04 -4.30 14.97
N LEU A 189 12.32 -4.23 15.35
CA LEU A 189 12.75 -3.52 16.55
C LEU A 189 12.51 -2.02 16.46
N GLY A 190 12.69 -1.43 15.27
CA GLY A 190 12.51 0.00 15.04
C GLY A 190 11.02 0.42 15.05
N VAL A 191 10.11 -0.46 14.65
CA VAL A 191 8.67 -0.18 14.61
C VAL A 191 7.97 -0.57 15.91
N LEU A 192 8.57 -1.46 16.70
CA LEU A 192 8.01 -1.97 17.95
C LEU A 192 7.52 -0.87 18.91
N PRO A 193 8.26 0.23 19.18
CA PRO A 193 7.78 1.30 20.04
C PRO A 193 6.51 1.97 19.51
N PHE A 194 6.38 2.12 18.18
CA PHE A 194 5.19 2.67 17.55
C PHE A 194 3.99 1.71 17.68
N LEU A 195 4.21 0.41 17.51
CA LEU A 195 3.15 -0.59 17.67
C LEU A 195 2.63 -0.62 19.11
N ILE A 196 3.51 -0.63 20.11
CA ILE A 196 3.11 -0.58 21.52
C ILE A 196 2.35 0.72 21.84
N PHE A 197 2.82 1.86 21.31
CA PHE A 197 2.19 3.16 21.58
C PHE A 197 0.79 3.27 20.99
N PHE A 198 0.58 2.79 19.74
CA PHE A 198 -0.70 2.94 19.04
C PHE A 198 -1.71 1.82 19.32
N PHE A 199 -1.24 0.59 19.55
CA PHE A 199 -2.13 -0.57 19.68
C PHE A 199 -2.19 -1.14 21.10
N GLY A 200 -1.29 -0.71 21.99
CA GLY A 200 -1.29 -1.11 23.41
C GLY A 200 -0.97 -2.59 23.68
N GLU A 201 -0.99 -3.42 22.64
CA GLU A 201 -0.76 -4.85 22.76
C GLU A 201 0.36 -5.27 21.78
N TYR A 202 1.25 -6.10 22.29
CA TYR A 202 2.31 -6.72 21.49
C TYR A 202 2.19 -8.24 21.56
N GLN A 203 1.93 -8.84 20.42
CA GLN A 203 1.90 -10.29 20.26
C GLN A 203 3.25 -10.77 19.73
N PRO A 204 4.07 -11.53 20.49
CA PRO A 204 5.38 -11.99 20.03
C PRO A 204 5.31 -12.83 18.74
N TRP A 205 4.20 -13.53 18.54
CA TRP A 205 3.93 -14.34 17.35
C TRP A 205 3.57 -13.53 16.11
N SER A 206 3.23 -12.25 16.26
CA SER A 206 2.87 -11.40 15.11
C SER A 206 4.03 -11.23 14.12
N LEU A 207 5.27 -11.27 14.60
CA LEU A 207 6.46 -11.10 13.77
C LEU A 207 6.66 -12.25 12.76
N PRO A 208 6.81 -13.52 13.20
CA PRO A 208 6.93 -14.63 12.26
C PRO A 208 5.68 -14.79 11.39
N LEU A 209 4.49 -14.55 11.96
CA LEU A 209 3.25 -14.59 11.20
C LEU A 209 3.18 -13.50 10.13
N THR A 210 3.54 -12.26 10.46
CA THR A 210 3.61 -11.16 9.49
C THR A 210 4.52 -11.50 8.32
N PHE A 211 5.69 -12.08 8.59
CA PHE A 211 6.62 -12.47 7.53
C PHE A 211 6.02 -13.54 6.60
N VAL A 212 5.44 -14.59 7.17
CA VAL A 212 4.83 -15.68 6.39
C VAL A 212 3.62 -15.20 5.61
N PHE A 213 2.72 -14.46 6.27
CA PHE A 213 1.48 -13.99 5.64
C PHE A 213 1.74 -12.85 4.64
N SER A 214 2.72 -11.96 4.87
CA SER A 214 3.06 -10.94 3.86
C SER A 214 3.56 -11.59 2.58
N LEU A 215 4.42 -12.62 2.69
CA LEU A 215 4.89 -13.38 1.54
C LEU A 215 3.73 -14.08 0.80
N LEU A 216 2.82 -14.70 1.53
CA LEU A 216 1.65 -15.35 0.98
C LEU A 216 0.72 -14.35 0.27
N PHE A 217 0.48 -13.20 0.88
CA PHE A 217 -0.40 -12.16 0.35
C PHE A 217 0.21 -11.51 -0.90
N ASP A 218 1.49 -11.17 -0.87
CA ASP A 218 2.13 -10.45 -1.97
C ASP A 218 2.48 -11.37 -3.17
N VAL A 219 2.81 -12.64 -2.92
CA VAL A 219 3.24 -13.57 -3.97
C VAL A 219 2.07 -14.38 -4.55
N LEU A 220 1.09 -14.77 -3.73
CA LEU A 220 -0.02 -15.63 -4.16
C LEU A 220 -1.34 -14.89 -4.25
N LEU A 221 -1.78 -14.27 -3.16
CA LEU A 221 -3.13 -13.70 -3.10
C LEU A 221 -3.27 -12.46 -3.99
N LEU A 222 -2.35 -11.52 -3.93
CA LEU A 222 -2.44 -10.29 -4.71
C LEU A 222 -2.40 -10.54 -6.22
N PRO A 223 -1.46 -11.32 -6.78
CA PRO A 223 -1.49 -11.67 -8.20
C PRO A 223 -2.72 -12.49 -8.57
N GLY A 224 -3.08 -13.50 -7.75
CA GLY A 224 -4.25 -14.35 -8.00
C GLY A 224 -5.55 -13.55 -8.05
N LEU A 225 -5.81 -12.72 -7.04
CA LEU A 225 -6.99 -11.85 -7.00
C LEU A 225 -7.00 -10.82 -8.13
N SER A 226 -5.82 -10.29 -8.52
CA SER A 226 -5.71 -9.35 -9.65
C SER A 226 -6.07 -10.02 -10.98
N VAL A 227 -5.65 -11.27 -11.20
CA VAL A 227 -6.02 -12.04 -12.40
C VAL A 227 -7.52 -12.33 -12.41
N VAL A 228 -8.09 -12.80 -11.29
CA VAL A 228 -9.52 -13.09 -11.18
C VAL A 228 -10.39 -11.83 -11.32
N PHE A 229 -9.90 -10.68 -10.87
CA PHE A 229 -10.59 -9.39 -11.04
C PHE A 229 -10.62 -8.92 -12.51
N LEU A 230 -9.63 -9.32 -13.33
CA LEU A 230 -9.52 -8.93 -14.74
C LEU A 230 -10.20 -9.91 -15.70
N LEU A 231 -10.53 -11.13 -15.26
CA LEU A 231 -11.27 -12.14 -16.03
C LEU A 231 -12.78 -11.95 -15.92
#